data_956e3dcaea0935f0257e71b49b9e6c7c
#
_entry.id   956e3dcaea0935f0257e71b49b9e6c7c
#
_cell.length_a   1.000
_cell.length_b   1.000
_cell.length_c   1.000
_cell.angle_alpha   90.00
_cell.angle_beta   90.00
_cell.angle_gamma   90.00
#
_symmetry.space_group_name_H-M   'P 1'
#
loop_
_entity.id
_entity.type
_entity.pdbx_description
1 polymer ?
#
loop_
_entity_poly.entity_id
_entity_poly.type
_entity_poly.pdbx_seq_one_letter_code
_entity_poly.pdbx_strand_id
1 'polypeptide(L)'
;MIWKILLKWMYDRPLEKGELLGNSYRMEKCVGMGGYGMIYRCTHIDTNKQYVAKQLRPSKALKKKEKQRFLQEIKLISSLNHHQIPRLIETIESNKEVFYVMEYIDGLNIEDLLFYEKQTFSEIDALKLIQKLLDALAYLHDMHIYHHDIRPPNILIKENNLYLIDYGLAKHASDSKEAEVLKQDDFFDIGECLLYLLYSTYTGKRKRKGSWLTELELNEETTNIIKKLLGIDKGYQEIQSIRHDVNNAIKKLLLLI
;
A
#
# COMPACT_ATOMS: atom_id res chain seq x y z
N MET A 1 -2.98 8.99 30.79
CA MET A 1 -2.49 8.20 29.66
C MET A 1 -2.99 6.76 29.71
N ILE A 2 -2.91 6.07 30.83
CA ILE A 2 -3.34 4.67 31.04
C ILE A 2 -4.85 4.46 30.76
N TRP A 3 -5.72 5.36 31.23
CA TRP A 3 -7.17 5.31 30.99
C TRP A 3 -7.57 5.35 29.50
N LYS A 4 -6.84 6.09 28.66
CA LYS A 4 -7.09 6.11 27.21
C LYS A 4 -6.70 4.78 26.55
N ILE A 5 -5.71 4.12 27.07
CA ILE A 5 -5.25 2.80 26.59
C ILE A 5 -6.25 1.72 26.98
N LEU A 6 -6.74 1.73 28.23
CA LEU A 6 -7.76 0.80 28.73
C LEU A 6 -9.10 0.95 27.99
N LEU A 7 -9.57 2.19 27.78
CA LEU A 7 -10.77 2.46 26.98
C LEU A 7 -10.62 1.96 25.53
N LYS A 8 -9.45 2.16 24.92
CA LYS A 8 -9.17 1.67 23.57
C LYS A 8 -9.24 0.15 23.50
N TRP A 9 -8.75 -0.54 24.53
CA TRP A 9 -8.78 -2.00 24.64
C TRP A 9 -10.21 -2.55 24.84
N MET A 10 -11.06 -1.82 25.56
CA MET A 10 -12.46 -2.19 25.77
C MET A 10 -13.36 -1.98 24.55
N TYR A 11 -13.09 -0.93 23.74
CA TYR A 11 -13.93 -0.59 22.59
C TYR A 11 -13.48 -1.25 21.28
N ASP A 12 -12.17 -1.44 21.07
CA ASP A 12 -11.61 -1.98 19.85
C ASP A 12 -11.44 -3.51 19.93
N ARG A 13 -12.52 -4.23 20.31
CA ARG A 13 -12.52 -5.70 20.27
C ARG A 13 -12.74 -6.15 18.83
N PRO A 14 -11.84 -6.99 18.27
CA PRO A 14 -12.10 -7.61 16.98
C PRO A 14 -13.33 -8.51 17.04
N LEU A 15 -14.06 -8.57 15.93
CA LEU A 15 -15.10 -9.56 15.71
C LEU A 15 -14.51 -10.96 15.82
N GLU A 16 -15.26 -11.89 16.43
CA GLU A 16 -14.83 -13.26 16.63
C GLU A 16 -15.04 -14.12 15.36
N LYS A 17 -14.30 -15.21 15.28
CA LYS A 17 -14.48 -16.17 14.19
C LYS A 17 -15.90 -16.74 14.22
N GLY A 18 -16.58 -16.69 13.08
CA GLY A 18 -17.94 -17.15 12.91
C GLY A 18 -19.01 -16.08 13.04
N GLU A 19 -18.69 -14.89 13.59
CA GLU A 19 -19.61 -13.77 13.61
C GLU A 19 -20.02 -13.36 12.20
N LEU A 20 -21.27 -12.91 12.05
CA LEU A 20 -21.80 -12.43 10.79
C LEU A 20 -21.76 -10.91 10.71
N LEU A 21 -21.17 -10.41 9.63
CA LEU A 21 -21.26 -9.02 9.23
C LEU A 21 -22.40 -8.86 8.22
N GLY A 22 -23.38 -8.04 8.55
CA GLY A 22 -24.63 -8.04 7.83
C GLY A 22 -25.22 -9.46 7.86
N ASN A 23 -25.93 -9.88 6.90
CA ASN A 23 -26.40 -11.27 6.81
C ASN A 23 -25.62 -12.09 5.78
N SER A 24 -24.49 -11.57 5.29
CA SER A 24 -23.84 -12.10 4.08
C SER A 24 -22.40 -12.57 4.30
N TYR A 25 -21.68 -12.07 5.31
CA TYR A 25 -20.26 -12.39 5.47
C TYR A 25 -19.97 -12.98 6.84
N ARG A 26 -19.39 -14.16 6.86
CA ARG A 26 -18.89 -14.83 8.06
C ARG A 26 -17.42 -14.47 8.28
N MET A 27 -17.11 -13.89 9.44
CA MET A 27 -15.75 -13.54 9.82
C MET A 27 -14.89 -14.78 10.02
N GLU A 28 -13.68 -14.77 9.46
CA GLU A 28 -12.72 -15.87 9.64
C GLU A 28 -11.65 -15.52 10.66
N LYS A 29 -10.97 -14.41 10.44
CA LYS A 29 -9.93 -13.89 11.35
C LYS A 29 -9.69 -12.40 11.13
N CYS A 30 -9.27 -11.70 12.19
CA CYS A 30 -8.66 -10.38 12.08
C CYS A 30 -7.24 -10.56 11.53
N VAL A 31 -6.96 -9.98 10.36
CA VAL A 31 -5.67 -10.09 9.67
C VAL A 31 -4.81 -8.84 9.85
N GLY A 32 -5.40 -7.74 10.31
CA GLY A 32 -4.67 -6.49 10.55
C GLY A 32 -5.41 -5.57 11.51
N MET A 33 -4.65 -4.84 12.33
CA MET A 33 -5.18 -3.83 13.24
C MET A 33 -4.33 -2.57 13.16
N GLY A 34 -4.65 -1.72 12.19
CA GLY A 34 -3.97 -0.44 11.97
C GLY A 34 -4.44 0.69 12.88
N GLY A 35 -3.89 1.88 12.69
CA GLY A 35 -4.23 3.08 13.48
C GLY A 35 -5.71 3.50 13.38
N TYR A 36 -6.34 3.25 12.25
CA TYR A 36 -7.68 3.74 11.93
C TYR A 36 -8.72 2.63 11.76
N GLY A 37 -8.31 1.43 11.36
CA GLY A 37 -9.21 0.33 11.03
C GLY A 37 -8.75 -1.02 11.54
N MET A 38 -9.70 -1.95 11.53
CA MET A 38 -9.47 -3.38 11.72
C MET A 38 -9.82 -4.09 10.42
N ILE A 39 -8.97 -5.01 10.00
CA ILE A 39 -9.07 -5.71 8.72
C ILE A 39 -9.34 -7.18 9.01
N TYR A 40 -10.38 -7.71 8.38
CA TYR A 40 -10.80 -9.09 8.56
C TYR A 40 -10.81 -9.82 7.23
N ARG A 41 -10.38 -11.07 7.25
CA ARG A 41 -10.76 -12.00 6.20
C ARG A 41 -12.13 -12.57 6.52
N CYS A 42 -13.01 -12.60 5.53
CA CYS A 42 -14.37 -13.10 5.65
C CYS A 42 -14.79 -13.89 4.40
N THR A 43 -15.82 -14.71 4.56
CA THR A 43 -16.37 -15.53 3.48
C THR A 43 -17.86 -15.19 3.29
N HIS A 44 -18.25 -14.91 2.06
CA HIS A 44 -19.66 -14.71 1.72
C HIS A 44 -20.42 -16.03 1.83
N ILE A 45 -21.52 -16.08 2.60
CA ILE A 45 -22.18 -17.31 2.99
C ILE A 45 -22.79 -18.08 1.82
N ASP A 46 -23.37 -17.39 0.83
CA ASP A 46 -24.04 -18.04 -0.30
C ASP A 46 -23.07 -18.49 -1.40
N THR A 47 -22.01 -17.68 -1.64
CA THR A 47 -21.10 -17.94 -2.76
C THR A 47 -19.83 -18.67 -2.33
N ASN A 48 -19.57 -18.76 -1.04
CA ASN A 48 -18.34 -19.28 -0.43
C ASN A 48 -17.05 -18.60 -0.93
N LYS A 49 -17.17 -17.39 -1.49
CA LYS A 49 -16.02 -16.58 -1.92
C LYS A 49 -15.42 -15.80 -0.75
N GLN A 50 -14.11 -15.66 -0.77
CA GLN A 50 -13.37 -14.89 0.24
C GLN A 50 -13.33 -13.41 -0.12
N TYR A 51 -13.39 -12.57 0.92
CA TYR A 51 -13.34 -11.12 0.85
C TYR A 51 -12.54 -10.57 2.04
N VAL A 52 -12.22 -9.28 1.95
CA VAL A 52 -11.66 -8.50 3.05
C VAL A 52 -12.69 -7.47 3.50
N ALA A 53 -13.00 -7.46 4.79
CA ALA A 53 -13.80 -6.41 5.40
C ALA A 53 -12.90 -5.48 6.22
N LYS A 54 -12.99 -4.17 5.99
CA LYS A 54 -12.32 -3.16 6.82
C LYS A 54 -13.36 -2.44 7.66
N GLN A 55 -13.15 -2.43 8.97
CA GLN A 55 -13.98 -1.78 9.97
C GLN A 55 -13.31 -0.50 10.45
N LEU A 56 -14.05 0.61 10.52
CA LEU A 56 -13.58 1.75 11.29
C LEU A 56 -13.52 1.35 12.77
N ARG A 57 -12.37 1.54 13.41
CA ARG A 57 -12.25 1.21 14.85
C ARG A 57 -13.39 1.83 15.66
N PRO A 58 -14.10 1.07 16.51
CA PRO A 58 -15.19 1.60 17.36
C PRO A 58 -14.76 2.82 18.18
N SER A 59 -13.53 2.81 18.74
CA SER A 59 -12.98 3.97 19.46
C SER A 59 -12.79 5.21 18.58
N LYS A 60 -12.69 5.05 17.27
CA LYS A 60 -12.57 6.13 16.28
C LYS A 60 -13.91 6.56 15.71
N ALA A 61 -14.87 5.64 15.61
CA ALA A 61 -16.21 5.91 15.12
C ALA A 61 -16.95 6.96 15.95
N LEU A 62 -16.61 7.12 17.23
CA LEU A 62 -17.11 8.16 18.11
C LEU A 62 -16.65 9.58 17.73
N LYS A 63 -15.61 9.70 16.89
CA LYS A 63 -15.06 10.99 16.45
C LYS A 63 -15.57 11.32 15.05
N LYS A 64 -16.40 12.36 14.95
CA LYS A 64 -16.97 12.81 13.66
C LYS A 64 -15.93 12.93 12.53
N LYS A 65 -14.76 13.51 12.83
CA LYS A 65 -13.66 13.67 11.86
C LYS A 65 -13.14 12.34 11.33
N GLU A 66 -12.98 11.35 12.21
CA GLU A 66 -12.48 10.03 11.81
C GLU A 66 -13.52 9.25 10.98
N LYS A 67 -14.81 9.34 11.39
CA LYS A 67 -15.90 8.74 10.59
C LYS A 67 -15.98 9.39 9.19
N GLN A 68 -15.84 10.71 9.11
CA GLN A 68 -15.83 11.41 7.83
C GLN A 68 -14.66 10.98 6.93
N ARG A 69 -13.45 10.83 7.50
CA ARG A 69 -12.28 10.31 6.73
C ARG A 69 -12.53 8.91 6.19
N PHE A 70 -13.08 8.02 7.02
CA PHE A 70 -13.39 6.66 6.59
C PHE A 70 -14.45 6.62 5.47
N LEU A 71 -15.47 7.48 5.55
CA LEU A 71 -16.46 7.62 4.49
C LEU A 71 -15.86 8.23 3.20
N GLN A 72 -14.89 9.14 3.32
CA GLN A 72 -14.14 9.67 2.18
C GLN A 72 -13.28 8.58 1.53
N GLU A 73 -12.61 7.74 2.32
CA GLU A 73 -11.88 6.57 1.82
C GLU A 73 -12.80 5.63 1.03
N ILE A 74 -13.98 5.29 1.57
CA ILE A 74 -14.98 4.47 0.88
C ILE A 74 -15.39 5.10 -0.46
N LYS A 75 -15.70 6.40 -0.44
CA LYS A 75 -16.06 7.13 -1.66
C LYS A 75 -14.95 7.12 -2.70
N LEU A 76 -13.70 7.28 -2.27
CA LEU A 76 -12.54 7.24 -3.16
C LEU A 76 -12.40 5.84 -3.77
N ILE A 77 -12.36 4.78 -2.95
CA ILE A 77 -12.22 3.40 -3.43
C ILE A 77 -13.35 3.03 -4.37
N SER A 78 -14.59 3.48 -4.11
CA SER A 78 -15.75 3.19 -4.97
C SER A 78 -15.63 3.77 -6.39
N SER A 79 -14.77 4.76 -6.59
CA SER A 79 -14.51 5.35 -7.90
C SER A 79 -13.40 4.66 -8.67
N LEU A 80 -12.64 3.76 -8.03
CA LEU A 80 -11.49 3.09 -8.63
C LEU A 80 -11.91 1.81 -9.36
N ASN A 81 -11.41 1.64 -10.58
CA ASN A 81 -11.58 0.41 -11.37
C ASN A 81 -10.30 0.12 -12.15
N HIS A 82 -9.36 -0.58 -11.52
CA HIS A 82 -8.08 -0.95 -12.10
C HIS A 82 -7.68 -2.36 -11.69
N HIS A 83 -7.06 -3.13 -12.59
CA HIS A 83 -6.73 -4.55 -12.35
C HIS A 83 -5.74 -4.78 -11.20
N GLN A 84 -4.98 -3.76 -10.81
CA GLN A 84 -4.03 -3.80 -9.69
C GLN A 84 -4.63 -3.22 -8.39
N ILE A 85 -5.91 -2.87 -8.36
CA ILE A 85 -6.59 -2.29 -7.20
C ILE A 85 -7.77 -3.19 -6.83
N PRO A 86 -7.82 -3.76 -5.61
CA PRO A 86 -8.95 -4.56 -5.18
C PRO A 86 -10.25 -3.76 -5.22
N ARG A 87 -11.28 -4.31 -5.86
CA ARG A 87 -12.57 -3.61 -6.01
C ARG A 87 -13.33 -3.56 -4.70
N LEU A 88 -13.97 -2.42 -4.44
CA LEU A 88 -15.01 -2.32 -3.42
C LEU A 88 -16.21 -3.16 -3.86
N ILE A 89 -16.72 -4.00 -2.98
CA ILE A 89 -17.89 -4.84 -3.21
C ILE A 89 -19.14 -4.17 -2.65
N GLU A 90 -19.09 -3.81 -1.36
CA GLU A 90 -20.19 -3.12 -0.70
C GLU A 90 -19.74 -2.41 0.58
N THR A 91 -20.63 -1.56 1.09
CA THR A 91 -20.49 -0.88 2.38
C THR A 91 -21.63 -1.34 3.30
N ILE A 92 -21.28 -1.72 4.52
CA ILE A 92 -22.24 -2.23 5.49
C ILE A 92 -22.22 -1.34 6.73
N GLU A 93 -23.38 -0.82 7.12
CA GLU A 93 -23.57 -0.19 8.41
C GLU A 93 -24.33 -1.16 9.32
N SER A 94 -23.71 -1.57 10.43
CA SER A 94 -24.27 -2.48 11.42
C SER A 94 -23.97 -1.98 12.82
N ASN A 95 -24.97 -1.90 13.70
CA ASN A 95 -24.83 -1.50 15.12
C ASN A 95 -24.04 -0.21 15.34
N LYS A 96 -24.23 0.81 14.49
CA LYS A 96 -23.50 2.09 14.46
C LYS A 96 -22.04 1.98 14.05
N GLU A 97 -21.60 0.82 13.62
CA GLU A 97 -20.27 0.57 13.04
C GLU A 97 -20.34 0.61 11.53
N VAL A 98 -19.27 1.06 10.90
CA VAL A 98 -19.17 1.15 9.44
C VAL A 98 -18.08 0.22 8.98
N PHE A 99 -18.43 -0.61 8.01
CA PHE A 99 -17.54 -1.52 7.32
C PHE A 99 -17.58 -1.27 5.82
N TYR A 100 -16.53 -1.62 5.13
CA TYR A 100 -16.57 -1.86 3.71
C TYR A 100 -15.93 -3.20 3.37
N VAL A 101 -16.45 -3.84 2.35
CA VAL A 101 -16.00 -5.15 1.87
C VAL A 101 -15.37 -4.97 0.51
N MET A 102 -14.21 -5.57 0.31
CA MET A 102 -13.46 -5.53 -0.95
C MET A 102 -12.98 -6.92 -1.35
N GLU A 103 -12.53 -7.06 -2.59
CA GLU A 103 -11.93 -8.29 -3.10
C GLU A 103 -10.76 -8.73 -2.20
N TYR A 104 -10.72 -10.04 -1.92
CA TYR A 104 -9.57 -10.65 -1.27
C TYR A 104 -8.52 -11.02 -2.31
N ILE A 105 -7.33 -10.53 -2.14
CA ILE A 105 -6.18 -10.94 -2.94
C ILE A 105 -5.39 -11.96 -2.13
N ASP A 106 -5.37 -13.20 -2.60
CA ASP A 106 -4.60 -14.30 -1.99
C ASP A 106 -3.12 -14.17 -2.37
N GLY A 107 -2.47 -13.19 -1.80
CA GLY A 107 -1.08 -12.82 -2.02
C GLY A 107 -0.38 -12.42 -0.73
N LEU A 108 0.93 -12.26 -0.78
CA LEU A 108 1.75 -11.75 0.32
C LEU A 108 2.16 -10.31 0.04
N ASN A 109 2.21 -9.47 1.06
CA ASN A 109 2.80 -8.16 0.90
C ASN A 109 4.33 -8.24 0.84
N ILE A 110 4.97 -7.18 0.35
CA ILE A 110 6.43 -7.15 0.19
C ILE A 110 7.14 -7.34 1.53
N GLU A 111 6.61 -6.79 2.63
CA GLU A 111 7.19 -6.94 3.96
C GLU A 111 7.18 -8.42 4.41
N ASP A 112 6.06 -9.12 4.23
CA ASP A 112 5.94 -10.54 4.54
C ASP A 112 6.87 -11.41 3.66
N LEU A 113 6.97 -11.11 2.36
CA LEU A 113 7.89 -11.78 1.45
C LEU A 113 9.34 -11.67 1.92
N LEU A 114 9.75 -10.48 2.36
CA LEU A 114 11.12 -10.24 2.80
C LEU A 114 11.41 -10.84 4.18
N PHE A 115 10.51 -10.68 5.15
CA PHE A 115 10.79 -11.08 6.55
C PHE A 115 10.42 -12.52 6.87
N TYR A 116 9.29 -13.03 6.34
CA TYR A 116 8.85 -14.40 6.64
C TYR A 116 9.33 -15.39 5.59
N GLU A 117 9.16 -15.08 4.30
CA GLU A 117 9.58 -15.96 3.22
C GLU A 117 11.07 -15.84 2.90
N LYS A 118 11.78 -14.84 3.47
CA LYS A 118 13.20 -14.57 3.22
C LYS A 118 13.52 -14.38 1.73
N GLN A 119 12.52 -13.94 0.96
CA GLN A 119 12.72 -13.65 -0.45
C GLN A 119 13.65 -12.44 -0.59
N THR A 120 14.55 -12.50 -1.57
CA THR A 120 15.40 -11.38 -1.95
C THR A 120 15.03 -10.91 -3.36
N PHE A 121 15.29 -9.64 -3.63
CA PHE A 121 15.02 -9.05 -4.93
C PHE A 121 16.34 -8.59 -5.56
N SER A 122 16.68 -9.15 -6.71
CA SER A 122 17.76 -8.60 -7.52
C SER A 122 17.44 -7.18 -7.97
N GLU A 123 18.42 -6.43 -8.43
CA GLU A 123 18.21 -5.07 -8.94
C GLU A 123 17.18 -5.05 -10.09
N ILE A 124 17.25 -6.04 -11.00
CA ILE A 124 16.27 -6.19 -12.09
C ILE A 124 14.88 -6.50 -11.55
N ASP A 125 14.76 -7.39 -10.57
CA ASP A 125 13.44 -7.77 -10.04
C ASP A 125 12.79 -6.60 -9.27
N ALA A 126 13.58 -5.85 -8.51
CA ALA A 126 13.13 -4.64 -7.84
C ALA A 126 12.62 -3.59 -8.86
N LEU A 127 13.38 -3.32 -9.92
CA LEU A 127 12.97 -2.39 -10.97
C LEU A 127 11.72 -2.86 -11.73
N LYS A 128 11.59 -4.16 -12.03
CA LYS A 128 10.38 -4.74 -12.64
C LYS A 128 9.15 -4.59 -11.74
N LEU A 129 9.35 -4.68 -10.41
CA LEU A 129 8.26 -4.48 -9.46
C LEU A 129 7.84 -3.02 -9.43
N ILE A 130 8.80 -2.08 -9.41
CA ILE A 130 8.50 -0.64 -9.54
C ILE A 130 7.80 -0.34 -10.88
N GLN A 131 8.22 -0.93 -11.99
CA GLN A 131 7.55 -0.77 -13.29
C GLN A 131 6.05 -1.11 -13.20
N LYS A 132 5.69 -2.22 -12.53
CA LYS A 132 4.29 -2.61 -12.31
C LYS A 132 3.55 -1.63 -11.39
N LEU A 133 4.23 -1.15 -10.33
CA LEU A 133 3.66 -0.17 -9.41
C LEU A 133 3.31 1.15 -10.12
N LEU A 134 4.16 1.58 -11.07
CA LEU A 134 3.92 2.79 -11.86
C LEU A 134 2.65 2.70 -12.73
N ASP A 135 2.15 1.50 -13.06
CA ASP A 135 0.90 1.35 -13.81
C ASP A 135 -0.31 1.74 -12.94
N ALA A 136 -0.35 1.26 -11.69
CA ALA A 136 -1.39 1.64 -10.74
C ALA A 136 -1.35 3.13 -10.40
N LEU A 137 -0.14 3.68 -10.21
CA LEU A 137 0.02 5.09 -9.85
C LEU A 137 -0.32 6.03 -11.01
N ALA A 138 0.02 5.66 -12.26
CA ALA A 138 -0.39 6.44 -13.42
C ALA A 138 -1.92 6.56 -13.49
N TYR A 139 -2.63 5.45 -13.29
CA TYR A 139 -4.09 5.45 -13.23
C TYR A 139 -4.64 6.36 -12.12
N LEU A 140 -4.07 6.30 -10.92
CA LEU A 140 -4.50 7.16 -9.80
C LEU A 140 -4.23 8.65 -10.08
N HIS A 141 -3.01 8.99 -10.55
CA HIS A 141 -2.62 10.36 -10.83
C HIS A 141 -3.43 10.97 -11.97
N ASP A 142 -3.82 10.19 -13.00
CA ASP A 142 -4.72 10.63 -14.07
C ASP A 142 -6.13 11.02 -13.53
N MET A 143 -6.53 10.42 -12.40
CA MET A 143 -7.74 10.79 -11.67
C MET A 143 -7.52 11.88 -10.60
N HIS A 144 -6.34 12.50 -10.54
CA HIS A 144 -5.93 13.44 -9.49
C HIS A 144 -6.00 12.85 -8.08
N ILE A 145 -5.81 11.53 -7.95
CA ILE A 145 -5.75 10.80 -6.69
C ILE A 145 -4.29 10.42 -6.43
N TYR A 146 -3.83 10.67 -5.22
CA TYR A 146 -2.48 10.37 -4.74
C TYR A 146 -2.58 9.42 -3.56
N HIS A 147 -1.76 8.37 -3.56
CA HIS A 147 -1.87 7.28 -2.58
C HIS A 147 -1.37 7.69 -1.19
N HIS A 148 -0.24 8.39 -1.14
CA HIS A 148 0.33 9.00 0.06
C HIS A 148 0.66 8.02 1.22
N ASP A 149 0.80 6.73 0.90
CA ASP A 149 1.26 5.67 1.81
C ASP A 149 1.77 4.45 1.02
N ILE A 150 2.63 4.71 0.00
CA ILE A 150 3.23 3.64 -0.81
C ILE A 150 4.38 3.03 -0.02
N ARG A 151 4.17 1.82 0.48
CA ARG A 151 5.14 1.14 1.34
C ARG A 151 4.98 -0.39 1.23
N PRO A 152 6.03 -1.17 1.59
CA PRO A 152 6.03 -2.62 1.47
C PRO A 152 4.79 -3.35 2.00
N PRO A 153 4.20 -3.00 3.17
CA PRO A 153 2.96 -3.64 3.65
C PRO A 153 1.74 -3.39 2.78
N ASN A 154 1.72 -2.31 1.98
CA ASN A 154 0.59 -1.90 1.15
C ASN A 154 0.70 -2.38 -0.31
N ILE A 155 1.70 -3.19 -0.63
CA ILE A 155 1.91 -3.76 -1.95
C ILE A 155 1.85 -5.28 -1.83
N LEU A 156 0.78 -5.88 -2.37
CA LEU A 156 0.61 -7.34 -2.41
C LEU A 156 1.15 -7.89 -3.73
N ILE A 157 1.78 -9.05 -3.64
CA ILE A 157 2.20 -9.85 -4.79
C ILE A 157 1.43 -11.16 -4.77
N LYS A 158 0.73 -11.44 -5.86
CA LYS A 158 0.11 -12.72 -6.12
C LYS A 158 0.62 -13.25 -7.44
N GLU A 159 1.34 -14.37 -7.41
CA GLU A 159 2.02 -14.89 -8.59
C GLU A 159 2.98 -13.83 -9.16
N ASN A 160 2.69 -13.31 -10.35
CA ASN A 160 3.49 -12.23 -10.97
C ASN A 160 2.73 -10.89 -11.04
N ASN A 161 1.57 -10.78 -10.38
CA ASN A 161 0.77 -9.56 -10.37
C ASN A 161 0.98 -8.77 -9.08
N LEU A 162 1.02 -7.44 -9.22
CA LEU A 162 1.11 -6.50 -8.11
C LEU A 162 -0.27 -5.90 -7.85
N TYR A 163 -0.62 -5.74 -6.58
CA TYR A 163 -1.83 -5.04 -6.14
C TYR A 163 -1.47 -3.98 -5.10
N LEU A 164 -1.96 -2.76 -5.31
CA LEU A 164 -1.81 -1.66 -4.37
C LEU A 164 -3.06 -1.60 -3.49
N ILE A 165 -2.85 -1.59 -2.18
CA ILE A 165 -3.92 -1.65 -1.17
C ILE A 165 -3.80 -0.52 -0.16
N ASP A 166 -4.85 -0.34 0.65
CA ASP A 166 -4.96 0.63 1.76
C ASP A 166 -4.91 2.10 1.34
N TYR A 167 -6.07 2.63 1.00
CA TYR A 167 -6.31 4.01 0.56
C TYR A 167 -6.67 4.96 1.71
N GLY A 168 -6.40 4.56 2.97
CA GLY A 168 -6.77 5.34 4.16
C GLY A 168 -6.09 6.70 4.30
N LEU A 169 -4.97 6.91 3.59
CA LEU A 169 -4.26 8.19 3.50
C LEU A 169 -4.35 8.84 2.12
N ALA A 170 -4.98 8.16 1.15
CA ALA A 170 -5.10 8.67 -0.21
C ALA A 170 -5.92 9.97 -0.25
N LYS A 171 -5.54 10.85 -1.15
CA LYS A 171 -6.13 12.19 -1.30
C LYS A 171 -6.46 12.49 -2.75
N HIS A 172 -7.57 13.17 -2.94
CA HIS A 172 -7.87 13.84 -4.20
C HIS A 172 -7.39 15.28 -4.08
N ALA A 173 -6.48 15.71 -4.97
CA ALA A 173 -5.95 17.07 -4.94
C ALA A 173 -7.05 18.09 -5.24
N SER A 174 -7.06 19.18 -4.48
CA SER A 174 -8.01 20.28 -4.66
C SER A 174 -7.60 21.25 -5.75
N ASP A 175 -6.30 21.35 -6.02
CA ASP A 175 -5.71 22.23 -7.03
C ASP A 175 -4.36 21.69 -7.54
N SER A 176 -3.80 22.35 -8.53
CA SER A 176 -2.53 21.94 -9.16
C SER A 176 -1.32 22.04 -8.23
N LYS A 177 -1.33 22.94 -7.25
CA LYS A 177 -0.24 23.08 -6.29
C LYS A 177 -0.22 21.93 -5.29
N GLU A 178 -1.39 21.56 -4.75
CA GLU A 178 -1.54 20.40 -3.89
C GLU A 178 -1.21 19.12 -4.66
N ALA A 179 -1.68 19.01 -5.91
CA ALA A 179 -1.38 17.89 -6.80
C ALA A 179 0.12 17.68 -6.96
N GLU A 180 0.89 18.74 -7.16
CA GLU A 180 2.35 18.65 -7.31
C GLU A 180 3.01 18.16 -6.03
N VAL A 181 2.61 18.65 -4.86
CA VAL A 181 3.15 18.20 -3.56
C VAL A 181 2.86 16.72 -3.34
N LEU A 182 1.59 16.31 -3.49
CA LEU A 182 1.19 14.92 -3.28
C LEU A 182 1.85 13.95 -4.26
N LYS A 183 2.06 14.39 -5.50
CA LYS A 183 2.78 13.63 -6.52
C LYS A 183 4.23 13.39 -6.12
N GLN A 184 4.92 14.40 -5.60
CA GLN A 184 6.29 14.27 -5.12
C GLN A 184 6.38 13.36 -3.89
N ASP A 185 5.38 13.38 -3.00
CA ASP A 185 5.30 12.45 -1.87
C ASP A 185 5.20 11.00 -2.36
N ASP A 186 4.31 10.70 -3.34
CA ASP A 186 4.22 9.36 -3.95
C ASP A 186 5.54 8.95 -4.62
N PHE A 187 6.24 9.87 -5.30
CA PHE A 187 7.53 9.58 -5.92
C PHE A 187 8.61 9.26 -4.89
N PHE A 188 8.62 10.00 -3.77
CA PHE A 188 9.53 9.72 -2.66
C PHE A 188 9.26 8.34 -2.07
N ASP A 189 8.00 7.99 -1.83
CA ASP A 189 7.60 6.68 -1.32
C ASP A 189 8.03 5.53 -2.26
N ILE A 190 7.96 5.72 -3.60
CA ILE A 190 8.50 4.76 -4.57
C ILE A 190 10.02 4.58 -4.36
N GLY A 191 10.76 5.66 -4.15
CA GLY A 191 12.20 5.63 -3.90
C GLY A 191 12.55 4.85 -2.64
N GLU A 192 11.83 5.10 -1.54
CA GLU A 192 11.98 4.37 -0.29
C GLU A 192 11.63 2.86 -0.49
N CYS A 193 10.55 2.56 -1.20
CA CYS A 193 10.16 1.19 -1.50
C CYS A 193 11.20 0.45 -2.35
N LEU A 194 11.77 1.11 -3.36
CA LEU A 194 12.85 0.56 -4.18
C LEU A 194 14.09 0.26 -3.35
N LEU A 195 14.52 1.18 -2.49
CA LEU A 195 15.63 0.94 -1.56
C LEU A 195 15.35 -0.25 -0.63
N TYR A 196 14.13 -0.34 -0.11
CA TYR A 196 13.74 -1.43 0.78
C TYR A 196 13.88 -2.80 0.09
N LEU A 197 13.49 -2.91 -1.18
CA LEU A 197 13.67 -4.11 -1.99
C LEU A 197 15.15 -4.43 -2.21
N LEU A 198 15.96 -3.42 -2.58
CA LEU A 198 17.38 -3.60 -2.88
C LEU A 198 18.19 -3.99 -1.66
N TYR A 199 17.83 -3.50 -0.47
CA TYR A 199 18.46 -3.93 0.79
C TYR A 199 18.20 -5.41 1.13
N SER A 200 17.28 -6.08 0.47
CA SER A 200 17.03 -7.51 0.69
C SER A 200 18.22 -8.41 0.34
N THR A 201 19.08 -7.97 -0.55
CA THR A 201 20.32 -8.70 -0.95
C THR A 201 21.55 -8.24 -0.16
N TYR A 202 21.43 -7.21 0.66
CA TYR A 202 22.57 -6.66 1.40
C TYR A 202 22.99 -7.56 2.56
N THR A 203 24.21 -8.06 2.51
CA THR A 203 24.79 -8.96 3.53
C THR A 203 25.76 -8.25 4.49
N GLY A 204 26.05 -6.97 4.24
CA GLY A 204 26.99 -6.21 5.05
C GLY A 204 26.42 -5.84 6.43
N LYS A 205 27.32 -5.50 7.37
CA LYS A 205 26.90 -4.96 8.67
C LYS A 205 26.40 -3.53 8.49
N ARG A 206 25.14 -3.25 8.80
CA ARG A 206 24.57 -1.90 8.80
C ARG A 206 25.41 -1.00 9.69
N LYS A 207 26.05 0.01 9.11
CA LYS A 207 26.78 1.03 9.84
C LYS A 207 25.79 2.06 10.39
N ARG A 208 25.96 2.49 11.62
CA ARG A 208 25.07 3.50 12.28
C ARG A 208 24.95 4.83 11.50
N LYS A 209 25.89 5.11 10.59
CA LYS A 209 25.94 6.27 9.68
C LYS A 209 26.19 5.83 8.23
N GLY A 210 25.78 4.62 7.87
CA GLY A 210 25.90 4.14 6.50
C GLY A 210 24.94 4.87 5.57
N SER A 211 25.35 5.04 4.33
CA SER A 211 24.51 5.56 3.25
C SER A 211 24.31 4.46 2.26
N TRP A 212 23.08 4.32 1.73
CA TRP A 212 22.78 3.37 0.67
C TRP A 212 23.71 3.51 -0.54
N LEU A 213 24.21 4.72 -0.82
CA LEU A 213 25.21 5.01 -1.85
C LEU A 213 26.56 4.30 -1.64
N THR A 214 26.87 3.91 -0.40
CA THR A 214 28.13 3.23 -0.05
C THR A 214 27.91 1.79 0.40
N GLU A 215 26.67 1.41 0.66
CA GLU A 215 26.30 0.07 1.13
C GLU A 215 25.81 -0.82 -0.02
N LEU A 216 25.12 -0.25 -1.00
CA LEU A 216 24.59 -0.99 -2.15
C LEU A 216 25.47 -0.76 -3.38
N GLU A 217 25.85 -1.87 -4.02
CA GLU A 217 26.54 -1.86 -5.31
C GLU A 217 25.50 -1.92 -6.43
N LEU A 218 25.07 -0.74 -6.89
CA LEU A 218 24.01 -0.58 -7.88
C LEU A 218 24.58 -0.06 -9.20
N ASN A 219 23.89 -0.39 -10.28
CA ASN A 219 24.14 0.23 -11.57
C ASN A 219 23.90 1.75 -11.51
N GLU A 220 24.61 2.49 -12.34
CA GLU A 220 24.54 3.96 -12.37
C GLU A 220 23.12 4.45 -12.66
N GLU A 221 22.40 3.82 -13.58
CA GLU A 221 21.02 4.17 -13.93
C GLU A 221 20.08 4.01 -12.73
N THR A 222 20.17 2.90 -12.03
CA THR A 222 19.36 2.64 -10.82
C THR A 222 19.68 3.64 -9.72
N THR A 223 20.97 3.94 -9.52
CA THR A 223 21.42 4.96 -8.57
C THR A 223 20.82 6.33 -8.90
N ASN A 224 20.81 6.73 -10.18
CA ASN A 224 20.26 8.01 -10.62
C ASN A 224 18.73 8.05 -10.46
N ILE A 225 18.02 6.95 -10.72
CA ILE A 225 16.57 6.82 -10.49
C ILE A 225 16.27 7.08 -9.00
N ILE A 226 16.97 6.39 -8.09
CA ILE A 226 16.75 6.54 -6.65
C ILE A 226 17.04 7.97 -6.19
N LYS A 227 18.14 8.57 -6.63
CA LYS A 227 18.45 9.97 -6.29
C LYS A 227 17.37 10.96 -6.71
N LYS A 228 16.83 10.80 -7.93
CA LYS A 228 15.74 11.64 -8.43
C LYS A 228 14.44 11.41 -7.65
N LEU A 229 14.09 10.16 -7.33
CA LEU A 229 12.90 9.81 -6.55
C LEU A 229 12.97 10.38 -5.13
N LEU A 230 14.12 10.30 -4.49
CA LEU A 230 14.34 10.81 -3.12
C LEU A 230 14.61 12.31 -3.06
N GLY A 231 14.59 13.04 -4.18
CA GLY A 231 14.85 14.47 -4.23
C GLY A 231 16.29 14.86 -3.88
N ILE A 232 17.26 13.94 -3.99
CA ILE A 232 18.69 14.22 -3.84
C ILE A 232 19.20 14.99 -5.06
N ASP A 233 18.76 14.57 -6.24
CA ASP A 233 18.97 15.26 -7.50
C ASP A 233 17.65 15.91 -7.97
N LYS A 234 17.67 16.65 -9.11
CA LYS A 234 16.46 17.22 -9.69
C LYS A 234 15.41 16.12 -9.89
N GLY A 235 14.32 16.20 -9.12
CA GLY A 235 13.25 15.20 -9.08
C GLY A 235 12.46 15.07 -10.39
N TYR A 236 11.75 13.97 -10.50
CA TYR A 236 10.82 13.72 -11.60
C TYR A 236 9.61 14.65 -11.51
N GLN A 237 9.09 15.04 -12.68
CA GLN A 237 7.86 15.85 -12.76
C GLN A 237 6.66 14.97 -13.16
N GLU A 238 6.91 13.86 -13.88
CA GLU A 238 5.87 13.01 -14.44
C GLU A 238 6.25 11.52 -14.31
N ILE A 239 5.24 10.66 -14.09
CA ILE A 239 5.41 9.20 -14.02
C ILE A 239 6.06 8.62 -15.28
N GLN A 240 5.76 9.19 -16.45
CA GLN A 240 6.30 8.71 -17.72
C GLN A 240 7.82 8.82 -17.77
N SER A 241 8.41 9.86 -17.15
CA SER A 241 9.87 10.01 -17.04
C SER A 241 10.49 8.94 -16.14
N ILE A 242 9.83 8.60 -15.02
CA ILE A 242 10.26 7.49 -14.14
C ILE A 242 10.20 6.18 -14.93
N ARG A 243 9.09 5.92 -15.62
CA ARG A 243 8.89 4.72 -16.44
C ARG A 243 9.96 4.58 -17.51
N HIS A 244 10.31 5.68 -18.18
CA HIS A 244 11.37 5.69 -19.20
C HIS A 244 12.72 5.29 -18.59
N ASP A 245 13.13 5.91 -17.51
CA ASP A 245 14.42 5.65 -16.85
C ASP A 245 14.48 4.21 -16.30
N VAL A 246 13.39 3.72 -15.67
CA VAL A 246 13.29 2.33 -15.19
C VAL A 246 13.42 1.33 -16.34
N ASN A 247 12.76 1.56 -17.47
CA ASN A 247 12.85 0.69 -18.63
C ASN A 247 14.28 0.65 -19.20
N ASN A 248 14.95 1.78 -19.24
CA ASN A 248 16.34 1.87 -19.72
C ASN A 248 17.32 1.16 -18.77
N ALA A 249 17.14 1.33 -17.46
CA ALA A 249 17.93 0.62 -16.45
C ALA A 249 17.75 -0.90 -16.58
N ILE A 250 16.52 -1.40 -16.70
CA ILE A 250 16.26 -2.84 -16.91
C ILE A 250 16.94 -3.34 -18.19
N LYS A 251 16.80 -2.63 -19.31
CA LYS A 251 17.43 -3.02 -20.57
C LYS A 251 18.95 -3.11 -20.44
N LYS A 252 19.59 -2.12 -19.81
CA LYS A 252 21.03 -2.11 -19.62
C LYS A 252 21.50 -3.26 -18.74
N LEU A 253 20.80 -3.52 -17.62
CA LEU A 253 21.12 -4.63 -16.74
C LEU A 253 20.99 -5.99 -17.44
N LEU A 254 19.99 -6.18 -18.31
CA LEU A 254 19.83 -7.40 -19.10
C LEU A 254 20.94 -7.62 -20.13
N LEU A 255 21.64 -6.57 -20.58
CA LEU A 255 22.78 -6.67 -21.49
C LEU A 255 24.09 -7.03 -20.77
N LEU A 256 24.11 -6.96 -19.43
CA LEU A 256 25.29 -7.29 -18.61
C LEU A 256 25.29 -8.75 -18.10
N ILE A 257 24.19 -9.48 -18.33
CA ILE A 257 24.02 -10.90 -18.00
C ILE A 257 24.29 -11.74 -19.23
#